data_f5823a9c42828bbbaf0c4c57a4081bd5
#
_entry.id   f5823a9c42828bbbaf0c4c57a4081bd5
#
_cell.length_a   1.000
_cell.length_b   1.000
_cell.length_c   1.000
_cell.angle_alpha   90.00
_cell.angle_beta   90.00
_cell.angle_gamma   90.00
#
_symmetry.space_group_name_H-M   'P 1'
#
loop_
_entity.id
_entity.type
_entity.pdbx_description
1 polymer ?
#
loop_
_entity_poly.entity_id
_entity_poly.type
_entity_poly.pdbx_seq_one_letter_code
_entity_poly.pdbx_strand_id
1 'polypeptide(L)'
;MVKVMGHVLIRDKVTHETLLDKHNQINPENLSIALASGVADRTNGHIFQMVFGNGGSTVSAVSAITYNPPNVTGQEAALYNQTYAKIVDDMSPLNLDQVNNYMLVQHTINTMYSDVQVTCTLEYGEPANQSVFDNAAVPNWQNQSTVTTNSNGQTMYSPSATSYYIFDELGLTSYNSTGKGLLLSHVIFHPIQKALNRAIEVIYTIRIVMG
;
A
#
# COMPACT_ATOMS: atom_id res chain seq x y z
N MET A 1 -25.14 14.90 -0.06
CA MET A 1 -24.56 13.58 0.32
C MET A 1 -23.06 13.63 0.04
N VAL A 2 -22.20 13.09 0.94
CA VAL A 2 -20.76 12.98 0.65
C VAL A 2 -20.51 11.64 -0.04
N LYS A 3 -19.84 11.67 -1.18
CA LYS A 3 -19.38 10.48 -1.90
C LYS A 3 -17.86 10.51 -1.98
N VAL A 4 -17.23 9.38 -1.68
CA VAL A 4 -15.77 9.24 -1.79
C VAL A 4 -15.45 8.13 -2.77
N MET A 5 -14.51 8.41 -3.65
CA MET A 5 -14.01 7.46 -4.66
C MET A 5 -12.50 7.41 -4.57
N GLY A 6 -11.94 6.24 -4.78
CA GLY A 6 -10.51 6.07 -4.79
C GLY A 6 -10.02 5.42 -6.07
N HIS A 7 -8.81 5.77 -6.45
CA HIS A 7 -8.14 5.28 -7.65
C HIS A 7 -6.65 5.08 -7.37
N VAL A 8 -6.09 4.00 -7.88
CA VAL A 8 -4.67 3.65 -7.73
C VAL A 8 -4.06 3.43 -9.10
N LEU A 9 -2.97 4.14 -9.35
CA LEU A 9 -2.09 3.95 -10.49
C LEU A 9 -0.73 3.50 -9.97
N ILE A 10 -0.24 2.35 -10.45
CA ILE A 10 1.13 1.88 -10.19
C ILE A 10 1.86 1.85 -11.52
N ARG A 11 3.04 2.46 -11.57
CA ARG A 11 3.85 2.51 -12.77
C ARG A 11 5.34 2.32 -12.46
N ASP A 12 6.08 1.88 -13.44
CA ASP A 12 7.52 1.94 -13.42
C ASP A 12 7.97 3.41 -13.40
N LYS A 13 8.85 3.77 -12.47
CA LYS A 13 9.28 5.17 -12.30
C LYS A 13 10.11 5.69 -13.48
N VAL A 14 10.85 4.81 -14.16
CA VAL A 14 11.77 5.16 -15.23
C VAL A 14 11.12 5.08 -16.61
N THR A 15 10.45 3.96 -16.88
CA THR A 15 9.83 3.73 -18.20
C THR A 15 8.43 4.30 -18.30
N HIS A 16 7.79 4.63 -17.17
CA HIS A 16 6.40 5.04 -17.05
C HIS A 16 5.39 3.99 -17.53
N GLU A 17 5.83 2.75 -17.69
CA GLU A 17 4.94 1.62 -17.99
C GLU A 17 3.92 1.45 -16.86
N THR A 18 2.64 1.41 -17.21
CA THR A 18 1.56 1.17 -16.26
C THR A 18 1.51 -0.30 -15.86
N LEU A 19 1.64 -0.58 -14.57
CA LEU A 19 1.56 -1.91 -13.98
C LEU A 19 0.16 -2.19 -13.42
N LEU A 20 -0.51 -1.15 -12.93
CA LEU A 20 -1.86 -1.20 -12.39
C LEU A 20 -2.55 0.14 -12.61
N ASP A 21 -3.82 0.09 -13.03
CA ASP A 21 -4.75 1.20 -13.07
C ASP A 21 -6.11 0.67 -12.60
N LYS A 22 -6.51 1.01 -11.36
CA LYS A 22 -7.68 0.39 -10.73
C LYS A 22 -8.35 1.30 -9.71
N HIS A 23 -9.68 1.20 -9.63
CA HIS A 23 -10.41 1.74 -8.49
C HIS A 23 -10.20 0.89 -7.24
N ASN A 24 -10.03 1.55 -6.10
CA ASN A 24 -9.94 0.93 -4.78
C ASN A 24 -11.29 0.98 -4.05
N GLN A 25 -11.37 0.26 -2.95
CA GLN A 25 -12.48 0.38 -2.02
C GLN A 25 -12.10 1.23 -0.81
N ILE A 26 -13.01 2.06 -0.38
CA ILE A 26 -12.88 2.94 0.79
C ILE A 26 -13.51 2.25 1.99
N ASN A 27 -12.88 2.32 3.15
CA ASN A 27 -13.50 1.99 4.43
C ASN A 27 -14.32 3.21 4.89
N PRO A 28 -15.66 3.15 4.83
CA PRO A 28 -16.48 4.33 5.09
C PRO A 28 -16.45 4.75 6.55
N GLU A 29 -16.35 3.79 7.48
CA GLU A 29 -16.28 4.06 8.92
C GLU A 29 -14.97 4.77 9.27
N ASN A 30 -13.84 4.20 8.89
CA ASN A 30 -12.53 4.75 9.19
C ASN A 30 -12.31 6.10 8.50
N LEU A 31 -12.78 6.25 7.26
CA LEU A 31 -12.68 7.53 6.56
C LEU A 31 -13.57 8.60 7.21
N SER A 32 -14.76 8.24 7.72
CA SER A 32 -15.62 9.20 8.43
C SER A 32 -14.94 9.74 9.70
N ILE A 33 -14.26 8.88 10.44
CA ILE A 33 -13.46 9.26 11.62
C ILE A 33 -12.31 10.17 11.20
N ALA A 34 -11.59 9.81 10.14
CA ALA A 34 -10.47 10.59 9.63
C ALA A 34 -10.91 12.00 9.17
N LEU A 35 -12.00 12.11 8.43
CA LEU A 35 -12.55 13.39 7.99
C LEU A 35 -13.01 14.26 9.17
N ALA A 36 -13.72 13.67 10.13
CA ALA A 36 -14.16 14.40 11.33
C ALA A 36 -12.96 14.88 12.15
N SER A 37 -11.93 14.07 12.30
CA SER A 37 -10.69 14.43 12.99
C SER A 37 -9.95 15.54 12.26
N GLY A 38 -9.87 15.49 10.93
CA GLY A 38 -9.24 16.53 10.11
C GLY A 38 -9.96 17.87 10.22
N VAL A 39 -11.30 17.86 10.14
CA VAL A 39 -12.11 19.10 10.30
C VAL A 39 -11.97 19.68 11.71
N ALA A 40 -11.83 18.85 12.72
CA ALA A 40 -11.67 19.27 14.11
C ALA A 40 -10.21 19.61 14.49
N ASP A 41 -9.29 19.60 13.53
CA ASP A 41 -7.84 19.81 13.76
C ASP A 41 -7.29 18.91 14.88
N ARG A 42 -7.59 17.64 14.79
CA ARG A 42 -7.04 16.61 15.70
C ARG A 42 -5.83 15.94 15.06
N THR A 43 -4.88 15.54 15.88
CA THR A 43 -3.63 14.91 15.44
C THR A 43 -3.82 13.54 14.77
N ASN A 44 -4.93 12.86 15.06
CA ASN A 44 -5.27 11.60 14.44
C ASN A 44 -6.23 11.83 13.28
N GLY A 45 -6.04 11.13 12.17
CA GLY A 45 -7.00 11.14 11.06
C GLY A 45 -6.43 11.53 9.70
N HIS A 46 -5.32 12.28 9.63
CA HIS A 46 -4.65 12.51 8.35
C HIS A 46 -4.01 11.22 7.82
N ILE A 47 -3.84 11.14 6.51
CA ILE A 47 -3.14 10.03 5.87
C ILE A 47 -1.67 10.09 6.30
N PHE A 48 -1.13 8.96 6.73
CA PHE A 48 0.24 8.90 7.25
C PHE A 48 1.12 7.93 6.46
N GLN A 49 0.61 6.73 6.19
CA GLN A 49 1.38 5.68 5.53
C GLN A 49 0.63 5.08 4.36
N MET A 50 1.39 4.67 3.36
CA MET A 50 0.97 3.69 2.38
C MET A 50 1.49 2.33 2.81
N VAL A 51 0.59 1.35 2.90
CA VAL A 51 0.87 0.00 3.37
C VAL A 51 0.73 -0.99 2.23
N PHE A 52 1.65 -1.93 2.15
CA PHE A 52 1.75 -2.95 1.11
C PHE A 52 1.66 -4.33 1.73
N GLY A 53 1.07 -5.26 1.01
CA GLY A 53 0.90 -6.63 1.48
C GLY A 53 0.85 -7.65 0.35
N ASN A 54 0.87 -8.92 0.73
CA ASN A 54 0.82 -10.05 -0.20
C ASN A 54 -0.19 -11.13 0.20
N GLY A 55 -1.22 -10.74 0.96
CA GLY A 55 -2.33 -11.62 1.37
C GLY A 55 -3.61 -11.43 0.55
N GLY A 56 -3.58 -10.56 -0.48
CA GLY A 56 -4.75 -10.22 -1.30
C GLY A 56 -5.20 -11.34 -2.23
N SER A 57 -4.33 -12.29 -2.56
CA SER A 57 -4.65 -13.41 -3.44
C SER A 57 -4.07 -14.73 -2.95
N THR A 58 -4.64 -15.82 -3.46
CA THR A 58 -4.17 -17.18 -3.20
C THR A 58 -4.04 -17.94 -4.52
N VAL A 59 -3.09 -18.86 -4.59
CA VAL A 59 -2.90 -19.74 -5.74
C VAL A 59 -3.38 -21.15 -5.40
N SER A 60 -4.29 -21.67 -6.18
CA SER A 60 -4.77 -23.04 -6.05
C SER A 60 -3.75 -24.07 -6.55
N ALA A 61 -3.96 -25.35 -6.22
CA ALA A 61 -3.13 -26.47 -6.69
C ALA A 61 -3.08 -26.59 -8.22
N VAL A 62 -4.03 -26.01 -8.94
CA VAL A 62 -4.09 -25.95 -10.41
C VAL A 62 -3.57 -24.63 -10.98
N SER A 63 -2.81 -23.87 -10.20
CA SER A 63 -2.21 -22.58 -10.57
C SER A 63 -3.22 -21.49 -10.92
N ALA A 64 -4.48 -21.62 -10.47
CA ALA A 64 -5.46 -20.55 -10.60
C ALA A 64 -5.34 -19.55 -9.45
N ILE A 65 -5.31 -18.25 -9.77
CA ILE A 65 -5.25 -17.18 -8.79
C ILE A 65 -6.68 -16.81 -8.39
N THR A 66 -6.94 -16.78 -7.09
CA THR A 66 -8.21 -16.32 -6.50
C THR A 66 -7.93 -15.10 -5.66
N TYR A 67 -8.74 -14.05 -5.83
CA TYR A 67 -8.59 -12.79 -5.11
C TYR A 67 -9.56 -12.75 -3.93
N ASN A 68 -9.06 -12.29 -2.79
CA ASN A 68 -9.90 -11.94 -1.65
C ASN A 68 -10.66 -10.63 -1.94
N PRO A 69 -11.85 -10.41 -1.36
CA PRO A 69 -12.50 -9.09 -1.41
C PRO A 69 -11.67 -8.09 -0.57
N PRO A 70 -11.60 -6.80 -0.95
CA PRO A 70 -10.97 -5.79 -0.10
C PRO A 70 -11.58 -5.75 1.30
N ASN A 71 -10.73 -5.77 2.33
CA ASN A 71 -11.16 -5.71 3.73
C ASN A 71 -11.36 -4.24 4.14
N VAL A 72 -12.59 -3.74 4.06
CA VAL A 72 -12.94 -2.33 4.30
C VAL A 72 -14.13 -2.18 5.27
N THR A 73 -14.32 -3.16 6.14
CA THR A 73 -15.44 -3.16 7.10
C THR A 73 -14.91 -3.13 8.52
N GLY A 74 -15.41 -2.17 9.30
CA GLY A 74 -15.04 -1.98 10.71
C GLY A 74 -13.72 -1.23 10.91
N GLN A 75 -13.52 -0.72 12.13
CA GLN A 75 -12.33 0.04 12.51
C GLN A 75 -11.05 -0.80 12.49
N GLU A 76 -11.16 -2.07 12.83
CA GLU A 76 -10.04 -3.02 12.91
C GLU A 76 -9.63 -3.59 11.54
N ALA A 77 -10.25 -3.11 10.46
CA ALA A 77 -9.86 -3.51 9.11
C ALA A 77 -8.36 -3.29 8.89
N ALA A 78 -7.73 -4.24 8.20
CA ALA A 78 -6.31 -4.25 7.90
C ALA A 78 -6.08 -4.95 6.57
N LEU A 79 -4.88 -4.81 6.01
CA LEU A 79 -4.43 -5.70 4.94
C LEU A 79 -4.44 -7.15 5.45
N TYR A 80 -4.63 -8.10 4.55
CA TYR A 80 -4.62 -9.52 4.90
C TYR A 80 -3.25 -9.97 5.40
N ASN A 81 -2.19 -9.49 4.76
CA ASN A 81 -0.82 -9.74 5.19
C ASN A 81 0.07 -8.55 4.86
N GLN A 82 0.08 -7.56 5.74
CA GLN A 82 0.93 -6.38 5.57
C GLN A 82 2.41 -6.76 5.67
N THR A 83 3.17 -6.44 4.65
CA THR A 83 4.58 -6.80 4.53
C THR A 83 5.50 -5.59 4.57
N TYR A 84 5.01 -4.43 4.18
CA TYR A 84 5.79 -3.21 4.14
C TYR A 84 4.90 -1.99 4.40
N ALA A 85 5.50 -0.92 4.90
CA ALA A 85 4.85 0.37 5.05
C ALA A 85 5.83 1.48 4.73
N LYS A 86 5.36 2.54 4.07
CA LYS A 86 6.14 3.73 3.79
C LYS A 86 5.37 4.98 4.21
N ILE A 87 6.04 5.88 4.92
CA ILE A 87 5.43 7.15 5.34
C ILE A 87 5.31 8.04 4.11
N VAL A 88 4.10 8.56 3.90
CA VAL A 88 3.76 9.44 2.77
C VAL A 88 3.34 10.84 3.22
N ASP A 89 3.22 11.05 4.53
CA ASP A 89 3.03 12.36 5.11
C ASP A 89 4.32 13.18 4.97
N ASP A 90 4.33 14.12 4.04
CA ASP A 90 5.47 14.98 3.73
C ASP A 90 5.71 16.08 4.77
N MET A 91 4.79 16.26 5.73
CA MET A 91 4.99 17.14 6.89
C MET A 91 5.60 16.41 8.08
N SER A 92 5.64 15.09 8.05
CA SER A 92 6.20 14.29 9.13
C SER A 92 7.74 14.27 9.08
N PRO A 93 8.43 14.55 10.21
CA PRO A 93 9.89 14.40 10.29
C PRO A 93 10.35 12.93 10.15
N LEU A 94 9.44 11.98 10.25
CA LEU A 94 9.73 10.55 10.05
C LEU A 94 9.74 10.16 8.57
N ASN A 95 9.24 11.02 7.68
CA ASN A 95 9.38 10.83 6.24
C ASN A 95 10.76 11.30 5.78
N LEU A 96 11.65 10.35 5.55
CA LEU A 96 13.04 10.64 5.17
C LEU A 96 13.21 10.96 3.67
N ASP A 97 12.14 10.83 2.88
CA ASP A 97 12.16 11.09 1.43
C ASP A 97 10.87 11.80 1.00
N GLN A 98 10.72 13.03 1.46
CA GLN A 98 9.55 13.89 1.19
C GLN A 98 9.43 14.31 -0.28
N VAL A 99 10.48 14.18 -1.06
CA VAL A 99 10.46 14.51 -2.50
C VAL A 99 9.73 13.44 -3.31
N ASN A 100 9.88 12.18 -2.93
CA ASN A 100 9.28 11.04 -3.62
C ASN A 100 8.04 10.47 -2.91
N ASN A 101 7.79 10.90 -1.66
CA ASN A 101 6.65 10.45 -0.86
C ASN A 101 5.97 11.68 -0.26
N TYR A 102 4.85 12.07 -0.86
CA TYR A 102 4.17 13.32 -0.52
C TYR A 102 2.68 13.27 -0.84
N MET A 103 1.96 14.27 -0.35
CA MET A 103 0.54 14.45 -0.60
C MET A 103 0.24 15.81 -1.22
N LEU A 104 -0.73 15.84 -2.13
CA LEU A 104 -1.24 17.05 -2.74
C LEU A 104 -2.76 17.10 -2.58
N VAL A 105 -3.28 18.26 -2.17
CA VAL A 105 -4.71 18.54 -2.23
C VAL A 105 -4.97 19.40 -3.46
N GLN A 106 -5.85 18.91 -4.33
CA GLN A 106 -6.20 19.58 -5.58
C GLN A 106 -7.70 19.88 -5.58
N HIS A 107 -8.03 21.12 -5.89
CA HIS A 107 -9.42 21.55 -6.08
C HIS A 107 -9.56 22.30 -7.39
N THR A 108 -10.54 21.90 -8.19
CA THR A 108 -10.89 22.63 -9.41
C THR A 108 -11.99 23.63 -9.09
N ILE A 109 -11.73 24.90 -9.36
CA ILE A 109 -12.69 26.00 -9.10
C ILE A 109 -14.02 25.70 -9.79
N ASN A 110 -15.13 25.99 -9.09
CA ASN A 110 -16.51 25.73 -9.52
C ASN A 110 -16.89 24.25 -9.62
N THR A 111 -16.14 23.36 -8.99
CA THR A 111 -16.54 21.95 -8.83
C THR A 111 -16.92 21.64 -7.39
N MET A 112 -17.71 20.58 -7.19
CA MET A 112 -18.10 20.11 -5.86
C MET A 112 -17.22 18.95 -5.38
N TYR A 113 -16.01 18.84 -5.90
CA TYR A 113 -15.08 17.81 -5.47
C TYR A 113 -13.67 18.36 -5.24
N SER A 114 -12.94 17.66 -4.41
CA SER A 114 -11.51 17.85 -4.21
C SER A 114 -10.82 16.50 -4.21
N ASP A 115 -9.59 16.48 -4.69
CA ASP A 115 -8.76 15.29 -4.74
C ASP A 115 -7.62 15.39 -3.72
N VAL A 116 -7.39 14.32 -2.99
CA VAL A 116 -6.15 14.09 -2.24
C VAL A 116 -5.35 13.08 -3.05
N GLN A 117 -4.24 13.51 -3.60
CA GLN A 117 -3.30 12.66 -4.31
C GLN A 117 -2.13 12.33 -3.39
N VAL A 118 -1.88 11.05 -3.18
CA VAL A 118 -0.77 10.52 -2.39
C VAL A 118 0.20 9.85 -3.33
N THR A 119 1.44 10.32 -3.36
CA THR A 119 2.51 9.72 -4.16
C THR A 119 3.47 8.98 -3.24
N CYS A 120 3.77 7.74 -3.59
CA CYS A 120 4.73 6.90 -2.89
C CYS A 120 5.64 6.21 -3.88
N THR A 121 6.94 6.35 -3.69
CA THR A 121 7.93 5.64 -4.52
C THR A 121 8.60 4.54 -3.71
N LEU A 122 8.63 3.34 -4.25
CA LEU A 122 9.54 2.28 -3.84
C LEU A 122 10.79 2.38 -4.69
N GLU A 123 11.86 2.90 -4.09
CA GLU A 123 13.13 3.14 -4.78
C GLU A 123 13.91 1.85 -5.05
N TYR A 124 15.05 1.98 -5.73
CA TYR A 124 16.00 0.89 -5.89
C TYR A 124 16.42 0.36 -4.52
N GLY A 125 16.48 -0.96 -4.39
CA GLY A 125 16.81 -1.59 -3.11
C GLY A 125 15.69 -1.62 -2.08
N GLU A 126 14.52 -1.05 -2.36
CA GLU A 126 13.36 -1.10 -1.47
C GLU A 126 12.32 -2.14 -1.92
N PRO A 127 11.66 -2.78 -0.95
CA PRO A 127 12.05 -2.91 0.45
C PRO A 127 13.30 -3.78 0.61
N ALA A 128 14.26 -3.31 1.41
CA ALA A 128 15.55 -3.98 1.58
C ALA A 128 15.46 -5.26 2.42
N ASN A 129 14.50 -5.32 3.35
CA ASN A 129 14.30 -6.42 4.26
C ASN A 129 12.84 -6.87 4.23
N GLN A 130 12.61 -8.04 3.62
CA GLN A 130 11.31 -8.69 3.65
C GLN A 130 11.32 -9.77 4.71
N SER A 131 11.03 -9.38 5.94
CA SER A 131 10.89 -10.30 7.07
C SER A 131 9.64 -11.20 7.01
N VAL A 132 8.95 -11.23 5.88
CA VAL A 132 7.55 -11.58 5.85
C VAL A 132 7.24 -12.87 5.15
N PHE A 133 8.23 -13.47 4.53
CA PHE A 133 8.03 -14.74 3.85
C PHE A 133 8.04 -15.94 4.80
N ASP A 134 8.13 -15.71 6.10
CA ASP A 134 8.01 -16.73 7.13
C ASP A 134 6.57 -17.17 7.41
N ASN A 135 5.59 -16.61 6.73
CA ASN A 135 4.24 -17.06 6.89
C ASN A 135 4.02 -18.34 6.08
N ALA A 136 3.94 -19.48 6.76
CA ALA A 136 3.70 -20.79 6.17
C ALA A 136 2.37 -20.89 5.37
N ALA A 137 1.51 -19.88 5.48
CA ALA A 137 0.27 -19.75 4.72
C ALA A 137 0.47 -19.05 3.37
N VAL A 138 1.65 -18.51 3.07
CA VAL A 138 1.93 -17.82 1.80
C VAL A 138 2.18 -18.87 0.70
N PRO A 139 1.44 -18.82 -0.41
CA PRO A 139 1.64 -19.74 -1.52
C PRO A 139 3.09 -19.74 -2.04
N ASN A 140 3.59 -20.90 -2.49
CA ASN A 140 4.98 -21.08 -2.94
C ASN A 140 5.45 -20.08 -4.00
N TRP A 141 4.56 -19.52 -4.82
CA TRP A 141 4.93 -18.54 -5.84
C TRP A 141 5.25 -17.16 -5.26
N GLN A 142 4.76 -16.84 -4.05
CA GLN A 142 5.11 -15.65 -3.30
C GLN A 142 6.46 -15.79 -2.56
N ASN A 143 6.90 -17.04 -2.36
CA ASN A 143 8.14 -17.41 -1.66
C ASN A 143 9.32 -17.63 -2.62
N GLN A 144 9.36 -17.03 -3.78
CA GLN A 144 10.47 -17.23 -4.72
C GLN A 144 11.76 -16.46 -4.36
N SER A 145 11.93 -16.03 -3.11
CA SER A 145 13.28 -15.79 -2.62
C SER A 145 13.99 -17.12 -2.48
N THR A 146 15.16 -17.26 -3.06
CA THR A 146 15.97 -18.47 -2.93
C THR A 146 16.36 -18.62 -1.46
N VAL A 147 15.63 -19.47 -0.75
CA VAL A 147 15.99 -19.89 0.59
C VAL A 147 17.15 -20.87 0.44
N THR A 148 18.35 -20.45 0.77
CA THR A 148 19.49 -21.35 0.86
C THR A 148 19.71 -21.72 2.31
N THR A 149 19.77 -23.01 2.59
CA THR A 149 20.17 -23.51 3.90
C THR A 149 21.70 -23.61 3.90
N ASN A 150 22.38 -22.92 4.83
CA ASN A 150 23.82 -23.08 4.98
C ASN A 150 24.18 -24.45 5.56
N SER A 151 25.47 -24.79 5.58
CA SER A 151 25.99 -26.05 6.11
C SER A 151 25.66 -26.30 7.59
N ASN A 152 25.17 -25.30 8.31
CA ASN A 152 24.79 -25.37 9.73
C ASN A 152 23.27 -25.51 9.93
N GLY A 153 22.50 -25.74 8.85
CA GLY A 153 21.05 -25.88 8.94
C GLY A 153 20.29 -24.55 9.14
N GLN A 154 20.98 -23.41 9.08
CA GLN A 154 20.35 -22.10 9.18
C GLN A 154 19.78 -21.68 7.82
N THR A 155 18.53 -21.28 7.83
CA THR A 155 17.89 -20.70 6.66
C THR A 155 18.48 -19.32 6.40
N MET A 156 19.23 -19.19 5.31
CA MET A 156 19.76 -17.91 4.87
C MET A 156 18.93 -17.38 3.71
N TYR A 157 18.35 -16.23 3.91
CA TYR A 157 17.79 -15.43 2.82
C TYR A 157 18.98 -14.73 2.15
N SER A 158 19.45 -15.29 1.06
CA SER A 158 20.42 -14.60 0.23
C SER A 158 19.70 -13.54 -0.58
N PRO A 159 19.99 -12.25 -0.44
CA PRO A 159 19.62 -11.27 -1.42
C PRO A 159 20.51 -11.53 -2.65
N SER A 160 20.10 -12.49 -3.47
CA SER A 160 20.71 -12.62 -4.79
C SER A 160 20.31 -11.37 -5.60
N ALA A 161 21.07 -11.03 -6.63
CA ALA A 161 20.72 -9.96 -7.58
C ALA A 161 19.35 -10.19 -8.27
N THR A 162 18.68 -11.29 -7.99
CA THR A 162 17.34 -11.70 -8.42
C THR A 162 16.28 -11.60 -7.30
N SER A 163 16.61 -11.04 -6.14
CA SER A 163 15.64 -10.84 -5.07
C SER A 163 14.59 -9.83 -5.51
N TYR A 164 13.33 -10.19 -5.39
CA TYR A 164 12.20 -9.35 -5.73
C TYR A 164 11.15 -9.39 -4.64
N TYR A 165 10.43 -8.29 -4.55
CA TYR A 165 9.29 -8.14 -3.67
C TYR A 165 8.01 -8.35 -4.46
N ILE A 166 7.11 -9.19 -3.95
CA ILE A 166 5.79 -9.39 -4.53
C ILE A 166 4.75 -8.82 -3.60
N PHE A 167 3.85 -8.00 -4.14
CA PHE A 167 2.71 -7.49 -3.42
C PHE A 167 1.47 -7.53 -4.32
N ASP A 168 0.32 -7.80 -3.73
CA ASP A 168 -0.98 -7.94 -4.39
C ASP A 168 -2.10 -7.20 -3.66
N GLU A 169 -1.75 -6.51 -2.59
CA GLU A 169 -2.65 -5.65 -1.84
C GLU A 169 -1.93 -4.38 -1.36
N LEU A 170 -2.71 -3.31 -1.22
CA LEU A 170 -2.22 -2.00 -0.88
C LEU A 170 -3.33 -1.17 -0.22
N GLY A 171 -2.96 -0.32 0.72
CA GLY A 171 -3.89 0.58 1.40
C GLY A 171 -3.26 1.86 1.89
N LEU A 172 -4.09 2.77 2.34
CA LEU A 172 -3.68 3.97 3.06
C LEU A 172 -4.13 3.87 4.52
N THR A 173 -3.25 4.24 5.44
CA THR A 173 -3.58 4.30 6.86
C THR A 173 -3.45 5.72 7.40
N SER A 174 -4.30 6.05 8.38
CA SER A 174 -4.22 7.32 9.09
C SER A 174 -3.08 7.33 10.10
N TYR A 175 -2.68 8.54 10.51
CA TYR A 175 -1.81 8.70 11.67
C TYR A 175 -2.50 8.23 12.96
N ASN A 176 -1.74 7.59 13.82
CA ASN A 176 -2.13 7.27 15.18
C ASN A 176 -0.92 7.32 16.10
N SER A 177 -0.94 8.20 17.09
CA SER A 177 0.16 8.39 18.04
C SER A 177 0.37 7.20 18.98
N THR A 178 -0.61 6.31 19.10
CA THR A 178 -0.59 5.16 20.03
C THR A 178 -0.32 3.83 19.34
N GLY A 179 -0.13 3.80 18.03
CA GLY A 179 0.17 2.56 17.32
C GLY A 179 -0.43 2.48 15.91
N LYS A 180 -1.16 1.41 15.62
CA LYS A 180 -1.72 1.15 14.29
C LYS A 180 -2.77 2.19 13.91
N GLY A 181 -2.56 2.85 12.77
CA GLY A 181 -3.54 3.75 12.19
C GLY A 181 -4.75 3.01 11.60
N LEU A 182 -5.83 3.74 11.35
CA LEU A 182 -7.05 3.23 10.73
C LEU A 182 -6.79 2.97 9.24
N LEU A 183 -7.16 1.81 8.72
CA LEU A 183 -7.12 1.54 7.28
C LEU A 183 -8.26 2.31 6.60
N LEU A 184 -7.89 3.32 5.80
CA LEU A 184 -8.83 4.21 5.12
C LEU A 184 -9.34 3.62 3.81
N SER A 185 -8.51 2.80 3.17
CA SER A 185 -8.80 2.24 1.86
C SER A 185 -8.00 0.96 1.62
N HIS A 186 -8.52 0.09 0.78
CA HIS A 186 -7.89 -1.18 0.41
C HIS A 186 -8.13 -1.49 -1.06
N VAL A 187 -7.09 -1.92 -1.75
CA VAL A 187 -7.16 -2.44 -3.11
C VAL A 187 -6.41 -3.76 -3.18
N ILE A 188 -6.99 -4.71 -3.92
CA ILE A 188 -6.39 -6.01 -4.22
C ILE A 188 -6.25 -6.11 -5.73
N PHE A 189 -5.11 -6.64 -6.19
CA PHE A 189 -4.77 -6.69 -7.60
C PHE A 189 -3.93 -7.93 -7.92
N HIS A 190 -3.66 -8.13 -9.20
CA HIS A 190 -2.75 -9.19 -9.64
C HIS A 190 -1.35 -8.94 -9.08
N PRO A 191 -0.67 -9.97 -8.50
CA PRO A 191 0.64 -9.79 -7.89
C PRO A 191 1.62 -9.02 -8.78
N ILE A 192 2.17 -7.95 -8.24
CA ILE A 192 3.20 -7.14 -8.88
C ILE A 192 4.55 -7.51 -8.27
N GLN A 193 5.49 -7.80 -9.14
CA GLN A 193 6.86 -8.10 -8.76
C GLN A 193 7.71 -6.84 -8.87
N LYS A 194 8.34 -6.46 -7.75
CA LYS A 194 9.32 -5.40 -7.69
C LYS A 194 10.71 -5.96 -7.43
N ALA A 195 11.57 -5.87 -8.42
CA ALA A 195 12.97 -6.22 -8.29
C ALA A 195 13.75 -5.09 -7.58
N LEU A 196 14.87 -5.41 -6.95
CA LEU A 196 15.71 -4.42 -6.26
C LEU A 196 16.33 -3.39 -7.22
N ASN A 197 16.50 -3.75 -8.50
CA ASN A 197 17.00 -2.88 -9.56
C ASN A 197 15.91 -2.14 -10.32
N ARG A 198 14.69 -2.12 -9.81
CA ARG A 198 13.53 -1.42 -10.37
C ARG A 198 12.98 -0.44 -9.34
N ALA A 199 12.64 0.76 -9.76
CA ALA A 199 11.87 1.70 -8.96
C ALA A 199 10.44 1.76 -9.48
N ILE A 200 9.47 1.77 -8.58
CA ILE A 200 8.05 1.93 -8.94
C ILE A 200 7.45 3.11 -8.20
N GLU A 201 6.52 3.76 -8.85
CA GLU A 201 5.74 4.86 -8.30
C GLU A 201 4.29 4.44 -8.16
N VAL A 202 3.72 4.71 -7.01
CA VAL A 202 2.30 4.51 -6.69
C VAL A 202 1.65 5.87 -6.51
N ILE A 203 0.65 6.16 -7.30
CA ILE A 203 -0.18 7.36 -7.21
C ILE A 203 -1.57 6.94 -6.74
N TYR A 204 -1.94 7.36 -5.55
CA TYR A 204 -3.20 7.03 -4.92
C TYR A 204 -4.07 8.28 -4.83
N THR A 205 -5.20 8.30 -5.51
CA THR A 205 -6.11 9.46 -5.51
C THR A 205 -7.38 9.13 -4.75
N ILE A 206 -7.72 9.98 -3.77
CA ILE A 206 -9.01 9.96 -3.09
C ILE A 206 -9.78 11.20 -3.52
N ARG A 207 -10.91 11.01 -4.20
CA ARG A 207 -11.82 12.07 -4.59
C ARG A 207 -12.97 12.17 -3.61
N ILE A 208 -13.14 13.34 -3.01
CA ILE A 208 -14.23 13.68 -2.10
C ILE A 208 -15.21 14.57 -2.87
N VAL A 209 -16.43 14.12 -3.02
CA VAL A 209 -17.50 14.82 -3.76
C VAL A 209 -18.59 15.21 -2.78
N MET A 210 -18.96 16.50 -2.81
CA MET A 210 -20.07 17.07 -2.04
C MET A 210 -21.28 17.23 -2.95
N GLY A 211 -22.42 16.65 -2.57
CA GLY A 211 -23.65 16.74 -3.39
C GLY A 211 -24.90 16.27 -2.68
#